data_4bc10678c992b22f519fa715c9256975
#
_entry.id   4bc10678c992b22f519fa715c9256975
#
_cell.length_a   1.000
_cell.length_b   1.000
_cell.length_c   1.000
_cell.angle_alpha   90.00
_cell.angle_beta   90.00
_cell.angle_gamma   90.00
#
_symmetry.space_group_name_H-M   'P 1'
#
loop_
_entity.id
_entity.type
_entity.pdbx_description
1 polymer ?
#
loop_
_entity_poly.entity_id
_entity_poly.type
_entity_poly.pdbx_seq_one_letter_code
_entity_poly.pdbx_strand_id
1 'polypeptide(L)'
;MAVNYAQELVNIALKDVGKNGRTICNWYPLSWGEAWCAASCSYWANKLGQKYGVTILNKIIPKTAGAGCFAREGVPNGMGTWIPRGSGIPKAGDLITFRWGGWYTDKYHSDHIGVVQKVVNGYVYTIEGNSGSSNTTSTVKQKAYSLNYSCINGYYRPNWNLIAGNLNSTGGDDEMNFKKGDKSDGVLAYKSLIRQANALGIITENCDTTNSFGGGTYKATLEIQKKFKLERDGIAGKNTITALRNAIEKKQKKLMQPTEIAGGWGIGVRMAKVSLRALQAKGKIKTKPDTKFGYGSGTAKAIKEVQAASKIKQDGIIGTDTANAIEKLLID
;
A
#
# COMPACT_ATOMS: atom_id res chain seq x y z
N MET A 1 -11.24 16.66 -27.68
CA MET A 1 -10.01 15.85 -27.53
C MET A 1 -10.12 15.07 -26.23
N ALA A 2 -9.78 13.80 -26.24
CA ALA A 2 -9.78 12.97 -25.04
C ALA A 2 -8.55 13.33 -24.18
N VAL A 3 -8.71 13.45 -22.86
CA VAL A 3 -7.69 13.94 -21.93
C VAL A 3 -7.35 12.83 -20.92
N ASN A 4 -6.06 12.58 -20.70
CA ASN A 4 -5.62 11.73 -19.59
C ASN A 4 -5.60 12.56 -18.29
N TYR A 5 -6.74 12.62 -17.60
CA TYR A 5 -6.89 13.44 -16.40
C TYR A 5 -6.00 12.96 -15.23
N ALA A 6 -5.71 11.67 -15.14
CA ALA A 6 -4.80 11.13 -14.13
C ALA A 6 -3.39 11.72 -14.31
N GLN A 7 -2.87 11.72 -15.54
CA GLN A 7 -1.57 12.32 -15.84
C GLN A 7 -1.61 13.85 -15.70
N GLU A 8 -2.72 14.47 -16.04
CA GLU A 8 -2.87 15.93 -15.88
C GLU A 8 -2.91 16.37 -14.41
N LEU A 9 -3.47 15.55 -13.51
CA LEU A 9 -3.37 15.77 -12.06
C LEU A 9 -1.90 15.80 -11.62
N VAL A 10 -1.11 14.85 -12.08
CA VAL A 10 0.35 14.80 -11.84
C VAL A 10 1.04 16.06 -12.38
N ASN A 11 0.73 16.45 -13.62
CA ASN A 11 1.33 17.62 -14.26
C ASN A 11 1.00 18.93 -13.50
N ILE A 12 -0.21 19.02 -12.92
CA ILE A 12 -0.62 20.16 -12.10
C ILE A 12 0.16 20.18 -10.78
N ALA A 13 0.26 19.04 -10.09
CA ALA A 13 1.00 18.95 -8.84
C ALA A 13 2.50 19.24 -9.01
N LEU A 14 3.10 18.80 -10.12
CA LEU A 14 4.51 19.07 -10.46
C LEU A 14 4.83 20.57 -10.55
N LYS A 15 3.89 21.42 -11.02
CA LYS A 15 4.08 22.87 -11.11
C LYS A 15 4.21 23.57 -9.76
N ASP A 16 3.84 22.89 -8.70
CA ASP A 16 3.91 23.43 -7.35
C ASP A 16 5.13 22.92 -6.55
N VAL A 17 5.96 22.05 -7.12
CA VAL A 17 7.20 21.59 -6.48
C VAL A 17 8.08 22.79 -6.11
N GLY A 18 8.56 22.79 -4.86
CA GLY A 18 9.32 23.87 -4.26
C GLY A 18 8.49 24.99 -3.62
N LYS A 19 7.19 25.10 -3.92
CA LYS A 19 6.30 26.11 -3.35
C LYS A 19 5.87 25.75 -1.93
N ASN A 20 5.65 26.76 -1.10
CA ASN A 20 5.03 26.60 0.23
C ASN A 20 3.51 26.44 0.13
N GLY A 21 2.87 26.14 1.26
CA GLY A 21 1.44 25.85 1.33
C GLY A 21 0.50 27.07 1.39
N ARG A 22 0.97 28.31 1.38
CA ARG A 22 0.09 29.49 1.63
C ARG A 22 -1.12 29.55 0.69
N THR A 23 -0.90 29.40 -0.61
CA THR A 23 -1.99 29.42 -1.59
C THR A 23 -2.98 28.28 -1.35
N ILE A 24 -2.50 27.11 -0.96
CA ILE A 24 -3.31 25.91 -0.67
C ILE A 24 -4.12 26.11 0.61
N CYS A 25 -3.49 26.61 1.69
CA CYS A 25 -4.16 26.89 2.95
C CYS A 25 -5.24 27.98 2.78
N ASN A 26 -4.95 29.05 2.04
CA ASN A 26 -5.94 30.10 1.76
C ASN A 26 -7.13 29.56 0.95
N TRP A 27 -6.88 28.68 -0.02
CA TRP A 27 -7.95 28.07 -0.82
C TRP A 27 -8.81 27.11 -0.01
N TYR A 28 -8.22 26.31 0.91
CA TYR A 28 -8.93 25.32 1.71
C TYR A 28 -9.48 25.86 3.04
N PRO A 29 -9.41 27.08 3.35
CA PRO A 29 -9.43 27.84 4.60
C PRO A 29 -8.81 27.13 5.83
N LEU A 30 -7.55 26.72 5.67
CA LEU A 30 -6.74 26.24 6.80
C LEU A 30 -5.96 27.40 7.43
N SER A 31 -5.84 27.38 8.75
CA SER A 31 -4.94 28.31 9.45
C SER A 31 -3.49 28.02 9.07
N TRP A 32 -2.68 29.09 8.95
CA TRP A 32 -1.27 28.91 8.68
C TRP A 32 -0.57 28.23 9.87
N GLY A 33 -0.02 27.05 9.62
CA GLY A 33 0.54 26.18 10.67
C GLY A 33 -0.20 24.86 10.83
N GLU A 34 -1.37 24.70 10.22
CA GLU A 34 -2.05 23.40 10.13
C GLU A 34 -1.42 22.51 9.05
N ALA A 35 -1.65 21.20 9.13
CA ALA A 35 -1.17 20.24 8.14
C ALA A 35 -1.97 20.38 6.83
N TRP A 36 -1.27 20.61 5.71
CA TRP A 36 -1.89 20.87 4.42
C TRP A 36 -1.60 19.82 3.33
N CYS A 37 -1.05 18.65 3.69
CA CYS A 37 -0.77 17.58 2.73
C CYS A 37 -2.04 17.13 1.97
N ALA A 38 -3.12 16.90 2.67
CA ALA A 38 -4.39 16.46 2.09
C ALA A 38 -5.11 17.61 1.35
N ALA A 39 -5.05 18.82 1.89
CA ALA A 39 -5.57 20.00 1.22
C ALA A 39 -4.87 20.24 -0.13
N SER A 40 -3.57 19.90 -0.28
CA SER A 40 -2.87 19.99 -1.56
C SER A 40 -3.44 19.06 -2.62
N CYS A 41 -3.77 17.82 -2.26
CA CYS A 41 -4.42 16.88 -3.18
C CYS A 41 -5.80 17.38 -3.65
N SER A 42 -6.60 17.93 -2.72
CA SER A 42 -7.89 18.57 -3.03
C SER A 42 -7.69 19.80 -3.93
N TYR A 43 -6.69 20.63 -3.65
CA TYR A 43 -6.38 21.81 -4.44
C TYR A 43 -5.97 21.48 -5.88
N TRP A 44 -5.10 20.50 -6.07
CA TRP A 44 -4.69 20.06 -7.41
C TRP A 44 -5.85 19.44 -8.19
N ALA A 45 -6.72 18.70 -7.53
CA ALA A 45 -7.95 18.17 -8.12
C ALA A 45 -8.90 19.30 -8.54
N ASN A 46 -9.02 20.37 -7.74
CA ASN A 46 -9.79 21.57 -8.11
C ASN A 46 -9.20 22.27 -9.34
N LYS A 47 -7.88 22.46 -9.36
CA LYS A 47 -7.17 23.06 -10.52
C LYS A 47 -7.35 22.25 -11.79
N LEU A 48 -7.36 20.91 -11.67
CA LEU A 48 -7.64 20.04 -12.79
C LEU A 48 -9.06 20.26 -13.34
N GLY A 49 -10.05 20.30 -12.44
CA GLY A 49 -11.44 20.58 -12.82
C GLY A 49 -11.60 21.93 -13.53
N GLN A 50 -10.98 22.98 -12.96
CA GLN A 50 -10.99 24.34 -13.55
C GLN A 50 -10.33 24.37 -14.92
N LYS A 51 -9.19 23.72 -15.09
CA LYS A 51 -8.44 23.72 -16.37
C LYS A 51 -9.23 23.11 -17.52
N TYR A 52 -10.04 22.10 -17.26
CA TYR A 52 -10.76 21.36 -18.29
C TYR A 52 -12.28 21.56 -18.28
N GLY A 53 -12.80 22.38 -17.38
CA GLY A 53 -14.24 22.62 -17.27
C GLY A 53 -15.02 21.37 -16.83
N VAL A 54 -14.42 20.50 -16.01
CA VAL A 54 -15.01 19.26 -15.54
C VAL A 54 -15.07 19.18 -14.01
N THR A 55 -16.06 18.50 -13.47
CA THR A 55 -16.18 18.30 -12.02
C THR A 55 -15.29 17.13 -11.60
N ILE A 56 -14.28 17.38 -10.78
CA ILE A 56 -13.38 16.37 -10.20
C ILE A 56 -13.66 16.22 -8.70
N LEU A 57 -13.63 17.35 -7.95
CA LEU A 57 -13.92 17.35 -6.51
C LEU A 57 -15.33 16.85 -6.22
N ASN A 58 -15.45 16.00 -5.21
CA ASN A 58 -16.69 15.37 -4.75
C ASN A 58 -17.40 14.52 -5.81
N LYS A 59 -16.79 14.35 -6.99
CA LYS A 59 -17.23 13.39 -8.00
C LYS A 59 -16.37 12.13 -8.02
N ILE A 60 -15.04 12.30 -7.98
CA ILE A 60 -14.07 11.19 -7.95
C ILE A 60 -12.95 11.40 -6.92
N ILE A 61 -12.75 12.62 -6.44
CA ILE A 61 -11.80 12.96 -5.39
C ILE A 61 -12.54 13.79 -4.33
N PRO A 62 -12.72 13.29 -3.10
CA PRO A 62 -13.33 14.07 -2.02
C PRO A 62 -12.59 15.38 -1.75
N LYS A 63 -13.31 16.45 -1.43
CA LYS A 63 -12.71 17.69 -0.93
C LYS A 63 -12.46 17.57 0.56
N THR A 64 -11.24 17.23 0.95
CA THR A 64 -10.88 16.98 2.35
C THR A 64 -9.47 17.45 2.67
N ALA A 65 -9.22 17.76 3.95
CA ALA A 65 -7.88 18.03 4.49
C ALA A 65 -7.36 16.86 5.35
N GLY A 66 -8.09 15.74 5.43
CA GLY A 66 -7.68 14.54 6.15
C GLY A 66 -7.09 13.49 5.22
N ALA A 67 -5.86 13.03 5.47
CA ALA A 67 -5.15 12.09 4.59
C ALA A 67 -5.91 10.78 4.34
N GLY A 68 -6.53 10.20 5.38
CA GLY A 68 -7.35 8.98 5.27
C GLY A 68 -8.76 9.19 4.73
N CYS A 69 -9.24 10.43 4.70
CA CYS A 69 -10.62 10.75 4.34
C CYS A 69 -10.91 10.52 2.85
N PHE A 70 -9.93 10.65 1.97
CA PHE A 70 -10.13 10.37 0.54
C PHE A 70 -10.68 8.96 0.30
N ALA A 71 -10.12 7.96 0.96
CA ALA A 71 -10.61 6.59 0.82
C ALA A 71 -11.85 6.33 1.68
N ARG A 72 -11.92 6.91 2.90
CA ARG A 72 -13.05 6.73 3.80
C ARG A 72 -14.36 7.27 3.22
N GLU A 73 -14.28 8.41 2.54
CA GLU A 73 -15.42 9.06 1.90
C GLU A 73 -15.63 8.57 0.45
N GLY A 74 -14.55 8.45 -0.30
CA GLY A 74 -14.64 8.18 -1.73
C GLY A 74 -15.02 6.75 -2.08
N VAL A 75 -14.54 5.75 -1.32
CA VAL A 75 -14.82 4.34 -1.62
C VAL A 75 -16.29 3.97 -1.44
N PRO A 76 -16.95 4.28 -0.31
CA PRO A 76 -18.37 3.96 -0.14
C PRO A 76 -19.27 4.68 -1.16
N ASN A 77 -18.87 5.85 -1.63
CA ASN A 77 -19.63 6.67 -2.58
C ASN A 77 -19.31 6.35 -4.05
N GLY A 78 -18.54 5.30 -4.34
CA GLY A 78 -18.21 4.91 -5.72
C GLY A 78 -17.28 5.88 -6.47
N MET A 79 -16.69 6.85 -5.77
CA MET A 79 -15.80 7.86 -6.35
C MET A 79 -14.44 7.27 -6.75
N GLY A 80 -14.06 6.15 -6.17
CA GLY A 80 -12.79 5.49 -6.42
C GLY A 80 -12.68 4.15 -5.68
N THR A 81 -11.48 3.58 -5.71
CA THR A 81 -11.19 2.29 -5.06
C THR A 81 -10.00 2.43 -4.12
N TRP A 82 -9.99 1.63 -3.06
CA TRP A 82 -8.86 1.49 -2.15
C TRP A 82 -8.01 0.29 -2.52
N ILE A 83 -6.72 0.51 -2.65
CA ILE A 83 -5.72 -0.51 -2.94
C ILE A 83 -4.76 -0.56 -1.74
N PRO A 84 -4.90 -1.54 -0.84
CA PRO A 84 -3.95 -1.70 0.26
C PRO A 84 -2.53 -1.91 -0.24
N ARG A 85 -1.53 -1.52 0.53
CA ARG A 85 -0.13 -1.81 0.21
C ARG A 85 0.07 -3.30 -0.10
N GLY A 86 0.77 -3.58 -1.19
CA GLY A 86 1.08 -4.95 -1.63
C GLY A 86 -0.06 -5.67 -2.36
N SER A 87 -1.29 -5.10 -2.43
CA SER A 87 -2.41 -5.71 -3.16
C SER A 87 -2.59 -5.19 -4.59
N GLY A 88 -1.76 -4.23 -5.01
CA GLY A 88 -1.77 -3.70 -6.36
C GLY A 88 -0.61 -2.74 -6.61
N ILE A 89 -0.43 -2.38 -7.88
CA ILE A 89 0.57 -1.40 -8.29
C ILE A 89 -0.12 -0.04 -8.40
N PRO A 90 0.43 0.99 -7.74
CA PRO A 90 -0.09 2.34 -7.92
C PRO A 90 0.16 2.83 -9.34
N LYS A 91 -0.73 3.69 -9.82
CA LYS A 91 -0.67 4.34 -11.13
C LYS A 91 -0.52 5.85 -10.97
N ALA A 92 -0.03 6.52 -11.99
CA ALA A 92 -0.05 7.97 -12.04
C ALA A 92 -1.45 8.51 -11.76
N GLY A 93 -1.54 9.50 -10.86
CA GLY A 93 -2.82 10.08 -10.43
C GLY A 93 -3.53 9.35 -9.29
N ASP A 94 -3.03 8.20 -8.80
CA ASP A 94 -3.47 7.64 -7.53
C ASP A 94 -3.02 8.55 -6.37
N LEU A 95 -3.76 8.56 -5.27
CA LEU A 95 -3.35 9.23 -4.04
C LEU A 95 -2.73 8.20 -3.10
N ILE A 96 -1.43 8.32 -2.86
CA ILE A 96 -0.69 7.45 -1.93
C ILE A 96 -0.81 7.98 -0.52
N THR A 97 -1.08 7.09 0.43
CA THR A 97 -1.18 7.45 1.84
C THR A 97 -0.16 6.71 2.69
N PHE A 98 0.28 7.38 3.75
CA PHE A 98 1.29 6.88 4.66
C PHE A 98 0.78 6.84 6.09
N ARG A 99 1.25 5.83 6.83
CA ARG A 99 1.05 5.67 8.26
C ARG A 99 2.40 5.55 8.92
N TRP A 100 2.77 6.57 9.72
CA TRP A 100 4.10 6.64 10.34
C TRP A 100 4.19 5.85 11.64
N GLY A 101 3.08 5.63 12.32
CA GLY A 101 3.03 4.88 13.58
C GLY A 101 1.60 4.65 14.07
N GLY A 102 1.49 3.94 15.20
CA GLY A 102 0.22 3.64 15.85
C GLY A 102 -0.55 2.43 15.28
N TRP A 103 -1.41 1.86 16.12
CA TRP A 103 -2.36 0.82 15.75
C TRP A 103 -3.73 1.46 15.62
N TYR A 104 -4.26 1.51 14.40
CA TYR A 104 -5.59 2.05 14.13
C TYR A 104 -6.48 0.95 13.59
N THR A 105 -7.69 0.87 14.12
CA THR A 105 -8.73 -0.07 13.64
C THR A 105 -9.26 0.33 12.26
N ASP A 106 -9.22 1.62 11.96
CA ASP A 106 -9.59 2.14 10.65
C ASP A 106 -8.49 1.87 9.62
N LYS A 107 -8.78 1.03 8.64
CA LYS A 107 -7.87 0.67 7.54
C LYS A 107 -7.45 1.86 6.68
N TYR A 108 -8.21 2.93 6.68
CA TYR A 108 -7.94 4.15 5.91
C TYR A 108 -7.16 5.19 6.70
N HIS A 109 -6.99 5.01 8.02
CA HIS A 109 -6.24 5.97 8.81
C HIS A 109 -4.86 6.20 8.25
N SER A 110 -4.49 7.47 8.03
CA SER A 110 -3.23 7.86 7.42
C SER A 110 -2.79 9.22 7.93
N ASP A 111 -1.49 9.35 8.16
CA ASP A 111 -0.87 10.55 8.72
C ASP A 111 -0.42 11.52 7.63
N HIS A 112 -0.22 11.02 6.40
CA HIS A 112 0.28 11.78 5.28
C HIS A 112 -0.26 11.25 3.95
N ILE A 113 -0.23 12.11 2.92
CA ILE A 113 -0.73 11.79 1.58
C ILE A 113 0.01 12.59 0.50
N GLY A 114 0.08 12.01 -0.70
CA GLY A 114 0.58 12.66 -1.91
C GLY A 114 -0.05 12.09 -3.17
N VAL A 115 0.34 12.62 -4.31
CA VAL A 115 -0.06 12.11 -5.64
C VAL A 115 1.03 11.21 -6.17
N VAL A 116 0.67 10.02 -6.66
CA VAL A 116 1.60 9.13 -7.37
C VAL A 116 1.94 9.75 -8.72
N GLN A 117 3.23 9.98 -8.96
CA GLN A 117 3.75 10.47 -10.24
C GLN A 117 3.95 9.32 -11.23
N LYS A 118 4.64 8.28 -10.80
CA LYS A 118 4.98 7.09 -11.61
C LYS A 118 5.49 5.97 -10.72
N VAL A 119 5.58 4.79 -11.30
CA VAL A 119 6.29 3.64 -10.70
C VAL A 119 7.38 3.17 -11.65
N VAL A 120 8.60 3.07 -11.16
CA VAL A 120 9.77 2.63 -11.95
C VAL A 120 10.68 1.79 -11.06
N ASN A 121 11.11 0.63 -11.55
CA ASN A 121 12.11 -0.24 -10.89
C ASN A 121 11.79 -0.59 -9.43
N GLY A 122 10.49 -0.83 -9.11
CA GLY A 122 10.07 -1.16 -7.75
C GLY A 122 9.96 0.03 -6.79
N TYR A 123 10.10 1.26 -7.30
CA TYR A 123 9.90 2.50 -6.56
C TYR A 123 8.66 3.24 -7.05
N VAL A 124 7.89 3.77 -6.12
CA VAL A 124 6.84 4.75 -6.38
C VAL A 124 7.39 6.16 -6.18
N TYR A 125 7.27 6.98 -7.20
CA TYR A 125 7.61 8.40 -7.17
C TYR A 125 6.35 9.19 -6.87
N THR A 126 6.46 10.17 -5.97
CA THR A 126 5.33 10.93 -5.44
C THR A 126 5.54 12.42 -5.53
N ILE A 127 4.46 13.19 -5.47
CA ILE A 127 4.46 14.63 -5.28
C ILE A 127 3.64 14.89 -4.02
N GLU A 128 4.27 15.48 -3.01
CA GLU A 128 3.72 15.60 -1.66
C GLU A 128 3.73 17.04 -1.18
N GLY A 129 2.56 17.57 -0.84
CA GLY A 129 2.45 18.82 -0.10
C GLY A 129 2.81 18.64 1.37
N ASN A 130 3.10 19.73 2.05
CA ASN A 130 3.47 19.73 3.47
C ASN A 130 4.64 18.79 3.80
N SER A 131 5.65 18.79 2.95
CA SER A 131 6.78 17.88 3.05
C SER A 131 8.02 18.61 3.59
N GLY A 132 8.26 18.48 4.90
CA GLY A 132 9.36 19.16 5.61
C GLY A 132 9.28 18.93 7.12
N SER A 133 10.02 19.74 7.87
CA SER A 133 10.13 19.62 9.34
C SER A 133 9.02 20.30 10.12
N SER A 134 8.30 21.25 9.52
CA SER A 134 7.13 21.90 10.13
C SER A 134 6.14 22.33 9.05
N ASN A 135 4.87 22.53 9.42
CA ASN A 135 3.82 22.90 8.48
C ASN A 135 4.07 24.27 7.83
N THR A 136 4.75 25.19 8.50
CA THR A 136 5.02 26.55 8.02
C THR A 136 6.26 26.64 7.12
N THR A 137 7.23 25.75 7.27
CA THR A 137 8.46 25.73 6.46
C THR A 137 8.45 24.64 5.38
N SER A 138 7.47 23.75 5.43
CA SER A 138 7.29 22.70 4.45
C SER A 138 6.94 23.24 3.07
N THR A 139 7.35 22.51 2.05
CA THR A 139 7.08 22.78 0.66
C THR A 139 6.48 21.56 -0.03
N VAL A 140 6.04 21.73 -1.27
CA VAL A 140 5.74 20.61 -2.15
C VAL A 140 7.04 19.96 -2.59
N LYS A 141 7.18 18.65 -2.41
CA LYS A 141 8.39 17.90 -2.80
C LYS A 141 8.07 16.68 -3.66
N GLN A 142 8.99 16.36 -4.55
CA GLN A 142 9.03 15.03 -5.16
C GLN A 142 9.80 14.09 -4.23
N LYS A 143 9.29 12.87 -4.06
CA LYS A 143 9.93 11.82 -3.27
C LYS A 143 9.86 10.49 -4.00
N ALA A 144 10.62 9.52 -3.52
CA ALA A 144 10.60 8.15 -4.01
C ALA A 144 10.65 7.19 -2.84
N TYR A 145 9.81 6.15 -2.88
CA TYR A 145 9.75 5.10 -1.88
C TYR A 145 9.78 3.74 -2.55
N SER A 146 10.43 2.77 -1.93
CA SER A 146 10.23 1.37 -2.32
C SER A 146 8.74 1.02 -2.23
N LEU A 147 8.18 0.29 -3.18
CA LEU A 147 6.80 -0.21 -3.10
C LEU A 147 6.54 -1.06 -1.84
N ASN A 148 7.62 -1.60 -1.24
CA ASN A 148 7.57 -2.36 0.00
C ASN A 148 7.80 -1.50 1.26
N TYR A 149 7.91 -0.17 1.13
CA TYR A 149 8.10 0.72 2.27
C TYR A 149 6.98 0.54 3.29
N SER A 150 7.35 0.18 4.52
CA SER A 150 6.40 -0.26 5.55
C SER A 150 5.37 0.81 5.93
N CYS A 151 5.73 2.08 5.80
CA CYS A 151 4.83 3.19 6.11
C CYS A 151 3.80 3.50 5.03
N ILE A 152 3.89 2.92 3.82
CA ILE A 152 2.79 3.03 2.85
C ILE A 152 1.59 2.28 3.42
N ASN A 153 0.46 2.98 3.62
CA ASN A 153 -0.79 2.38 4.04
C ASN A 153 -1.55 1.78 2.83
N GLY A 154 -1.62 2.54 1.75
CA GLY A 154 -2.26 2.12 0.51
C GLY A 154 -2.45 3.29 -0.45
N TYR A 155 -3.31 3.06 -1.42
CA TYR A 155 -3.56 4.01 -2.51
C TYR A 155 -5.07 4.18 -2.71
N TYR A 156 -5.52 5.42 -2.80
CA TYR A 156 -6.85 5.74 -3.29
C TYR A 156 -6.76 6.00 -4.79
N ARG A 157 -7.44 5.21 -5.59
CA ARG A 157 -7.54 5.36 -7.05
C ARG A 157 -8.84 6.00 -7.43
N PRO A 158 -8.84 7.26 -7.89
CA PRO A 158 -10.06 7.92 -8.38
C PRO A 158 -10.66 7.17 -9.58
N ASN A 159 -11.98 7.15 -9.67
CA ASN A 159 -12.66 6.53 -10.81
C ASN A 159 -12.74 7.53 -12.00
N TRP A 160 -11.64 7.64 -12.73
CA TRP A 160 -11.52 8.56 -13.86
C TRP A 160 -12.55 8.32 -14.96
N ASN A 161 -13.14 7.11 -15.04
CA ASN A 161 -14.18 6.79 -16.04
C ASN A 161 -15.48 7.58 -15.85
N LEU A 162 -15.67 8.15 -14.66
CA LEU A 162 -16.83 9.01 -14.38
C LEU A 162 -16.67 10.43 -14.96
N ILE A 163 -15.49 10.79 -15.48
CA ILE A 163 -15.23 12.12 -16.04
C ILE A 163 -15.43 12.08 -17.56
N ALA A 164 -16.34 12.90 -18.04
CA ALA A 164 -16.59 13.01 -19.47
C ALA A 164 -15.35 13.47 -20.24
N GLY A 165 -15.08 12.87 -21.39
CA GLY A 165 -13.91 13.17 -22.21
C GLY A 165 -12.59 12.65 -21.64
N ASN A 166 -12.62 11.86 -20.54
CA ASN A 166 -11.45 11.10 -20.16
C ASN A 166 -11.07 10.19 -21.32
N LEU A 167 -9.81 10.24 -21.72
CA LEU A 167 -9.21 9.11 -22.41
C LEU A 167 -9.43 7.94 -21.44
N ASN A 168 -10.43 7.10 -21.75
CA ASN A 168 -10.38 5.76 -21.21
C ASN A 168 -8.95 5.34 -21.47
N SER A 169 -8.14 5.40 -20.42
CA SER A 169 -6.84 4.82 -20.47
C SER A 169 -7.09 3.33 -20.63
N THR A 170 -7.26 2.93 -21.87
CA THR A 170 -7.08 1.57 -22.38
C THR A 170 -5.66 1.08 -22.05
N GLY A 171 -4.95 1.81 -21.24
CA GLY A 171 -3.66 1.50 -20.65
C GLY A 171 -3.72 1.27 -19.14
N GLY A 172 -4.69 0.49 -18.63
CA GLY A 172 -4.72 0.29 -17.18
C GLY A 172 -5.31 -1.01 -16.67
N ASP A 173 -6.32 -1.55 -17.26
CA ASP A 173 -6.89 -2.85 -16.87
C ASP A 173 -7.16 -3.78 -18.06
N ASP A 174 -7.15 -3.30 -19.32
CA ASP A 174 -7.40 -4.13 -20.51
C ASP A 174 -6.14 -4.67 -21.20
N GLU A 175 -4.94 -4.27 -20.78
CA GLU A 175 -3.68 -4.81 -21.30
C GLU A 175 -2.73 -5.37 -20.24
N MET A 176 -3.25 -6.04 -19.21
CA MET A 176 -2.41 -6.97 -18.45
C MET A 176 -2.38 -8.33 -19.16
N ASN A 177 -1.99 -8.33 -20.41
CA ASN A 177 -1.72 -9.54 -21.19
C ASN A 177 -0.21 -9.65 -21.42
N PHE A 178 0.52 -9.87 -20.34
CA PHE A 178 1.97 -10.08 -20.46
C PHE A 178 2.26 -11.48 -20.97
N LYS A 179 3.07 -11.57 -22.00
CA LYS A 179 3.49 -12.83 -22.65
C LYS A 179 4.99 -12.93 -22.80
N LYS A 180 5.47 -14.11 -23.10
CA LYS A 180 6.90 -14.37 -23.31
C LYS A 180 7.48 -13.41 -24.36
N GLY A 181 8.56 -12.72 -23.99
CA GLY A 181 9.24 -11.71 -24.79
C GLY A 181 8.94 -10.26 -24.38
N ASP A 182 7.84 -9.99 -23.67
CA ASP A 182 7.50 -8.64 -23.22
C ASP A 182 8.51 -8.10 -22.20
N LYS A 183 8.74 -6.80 -22.26
CA LYS A 183 9.59 -6.07 -21.32
C LYS A 183 8.88 -4.81 -20.87
N SER A 184 8.56 -4.74 -19.57
CA SER A 184 7.91 -3.56 -18.98
C SER A 184 7.95 -3.59 -17.46
N ASP A 185 7.65 -2.46 -16.83
CA ASP A 185 7.44 -2.38 -15.39
C ASP A 185 6.22 -3.21 -14.94
N GLY A 186 5.22 -3.37 -15.80
CA GLY A 186 4.09 -4.26 -15.59
C GLY A 186 4.50 -5.73 -15.48
N VAL A 187 5.42 -6.18 -16.34
CA VAL A 187 6.03 -7.52 -16.26
C VAL A 187 6.81 -7.69 -14.95
N LEU A 188 7.62 -6.70 -14.58
CA LEU A 188 8.37 -6.74 -13.31
C LEU A 188 7.44 -6.85 -12.10
N ALA A 189 6.33 -6.16 -12.13
CA ALA A 189 5.31 -6.20 -11.09
C ALA A 189 4.60 -7.56 -11.03
N TYR A 190 4.22 -8.12 -12.15
CA TYR A 190 3.68 -9.48 -12.22
C TYR A 190 4.67 -10.51 -11.67
N LYS A 191 5.94 -10.39 -12.03
CA LYS A 191 7.02 -11.24 -11.50
C LYS A 191 7.20 -11.08 -9.98
N SER A 192 6.94 -9.91 -9.43
CA SER A 192 6.91 -9.71 -7.97
C SER A 192 5.79 -10.54 -7.31
N LEU A 193 4.61 -10.61 -7.92
CA LEU A 193 3.52 -11.48 -7.44
C LEU A 193 3.90 -12.95 -7.53
N ILE A 194 4.54 -13.40 -8.62
CA ILE A 194 5.05 -14.77 -8.76
C ILE A 194 6.00 -15.12 -7.62
N ARG A 195 7.01 -14.29 -7.36
CA ARG A 195 7.98 -14.52 -6.28
C ARG A 195 7.32 -14.55 -4.90
N GLN A 196 6.33 -13.68 -4.68
CA GLN A 196 5.56 -13.67 -3.44
C GLN A 196 4.73 -14.94 -3.29
N ALA A 197 4.07 -15.39 -4.35
CA ALA A 197 3.29 -16.63 -4.33
C ALA A 197 4.18 -17.87 -4.11
N ASN A 198 5.36 -17.91 -4.72
CA ASN A 198 6.35 -18.95 -4.49
C ASN A 198 6.81 -18.95 -3.03
N ALA A 199 7.19 -17.81 -2.47
CA ALA A 199 7.60 -17.68 -1.07
C ALA A 199 6.50 -18.08 -0.07
N LEU A 200 5.23 -17.94 -0.44
CA LEU A 200 4.07 -18.37 0.34
C LEU A 200 3.68 -19.85 0.10
N GLY A 201 4.40 -20.57 -0.74
CA GLY A 201 4.09 -21.96 -1.10
C GLY A 201 2.78 -22.12 -1.87
N ILE A 202 2.33 -21.07 -2.58
CA ILE A 202 1.14 -21.12 -3.43
C ILE A 202 1.48 -21.79 -4.76
N ILE A 203 2.66 -21.52 -5.31
CA ILE A 203 3.20 -22.12 -6.52
C ILE A 203 4.63 -22.59 -6.26
N THR A 204 5.14 -23.49 -7.10
CA THR A 204 6.49 -24.03 -7.02
C THR A 204 7.46 -23.31 -7.96
N GLU A 205 6.98 -22.89 -9.13
CA GLU A 205 7.78 -22.17 -10.10
C GLU A 205 8.12 -20.76 -9.61
N ASN A 206 9.28 -20.26 -10.02
CA ASN A 206 9.75 -18.92 -9.66
C ASN A 206 10.29 -18.20 -10.91
N CYS A 207 10.64 -16.92 -10.76
CA CYS A 207 11.19 -16.10 -11.83
C CYS A 207 12.30 -15.17 -11.30
N ASP A 208 13.12 -14.65 -12.22
CA ASP A 208 14.16 -13.67 -11.94
C ASP A 208 13.58 -12.29 -11.59
N THR A 209 14.45 -11.31 -11.33
CA THR A 209 14.09 -9.95 -10.92
C THR A 209 14.15 -8.92 -12.04
N THR A 210 14.37 -9.33 -13.30
CA THR A 210 14.39 -8.44 -14.46
C THR A 210 12.97 -8.04 -14.88
N ASN A 211 12.84 -7.01 -15.70
CA ASN A 211 11.56 -6.58 -16.26
C ASN A 211 11.12 -7.36 -17.51
N SER A 212 11.83 -8.45 -17.85
CA SER A 212 11.56 -9.26 -19.04
C SER A 212 10.73 -10.50 -18.68
N PHE A 213 9.70 -10.79 -19.47
CA PHE A 213 8.90 -12.01 -19.38
C PHE A 213 9.66 -13.18 -20.02
N GLY A 214 10.54 -13.81 -19.26
CA GLY A 214 11.37 -14.94 -19.70
C GLY A 214 10.71 -16.30 -19.50
N GLY A 215 11.51 -17.36 -19.72
CA GLY A 215 11.05 -18.75 -19.62
C GLY A 215 10.56 -19.14 -18.22
N GLY A 216 11.19 -18.65 -17.13
CA GLY A 216 10.75 -18.88 -15.76
C GLY A 216 9.39 -18.23 -15.49
N THR A 217 9.19 -17.00 -15.93
CA THR A 217 7.91 -16.30 -15.83
C THR A 217 6.80 -17.05 -16.59
N TYR A 218 7.10 -17.56 -17.78
CA TYR A 218 6.17 -18.34 -18.60
C TYR A 218 5.74 -19.64 -17.88
N LYS A 219 6.70 -20.40 -17.34
CA LYS A 219 6.41 -21.64 -16.59
C LYS A 219 5.56 -21.36 -15.36
N ALA A 220 5.90 -20.33 -14.60
CA ALA A 220 5.13 -19.91 -13.43
C ALA A 220 3.69 -19.49 -13.83
N THR A 221 3.52 -18.81 -14.96
CA THR A 221 2.20 -18.44 -15.48
C THR A 221 1.36 -19.67 -15.81
N LEU A 222 1.93 -20.67 -16.48
CA LEU A 222 1.24 -21.93 -16.79
C LEU A 222 0.87 -22.71 -15.51
N GLU A 223 1.73 -22.71 -14.48
CA GLU A 223 1.41 -23.33 -13.18
C GLU A 223 0.24 -22.61 -12.51
N ILE A 224 0.23 -21.28 -12.49
CA ILE A 224 -0.85 -20.46 -11.95
C ILE A 224 -2.17 -20.78 -12.67
N GLN A 225 -2.17 -20.78 -14.00
CA GLN A 225 -3.34 -21.08 -14.81
C GLN A 225 -3.87 -22.49 -14.56
N LYS A 226 -2.97 -23.50 -14.49
CA LYS A 226 -3.34 -24.87 -14.12
C LYS A 226 -3.97 -24.93 -12.73
N LYS A 227 -3.34 -24.30 -11.74
CA LYS A 227 -3.77 -24.32 -10.35
C LYS A 227 -5.15 -23.73 -10.14
N PHE A 228 -5.42 -22.62 -10.83
CA PHE A 228 -6.69 -21.89 -10.71
C PHE A 228 -7.73 -22.24 -11.80
N LYS A 229 -7.48 -23.33 -12.56
CA LYS A 229 -8.38 -23.83 -13.62
C LYS A 229 -8.71 -22.76 -14.67
N LEU A 230 -7.72 -21.97 -15.06
CA LEU A 230 -7.80 -20.98 -16.11
C LEU A 230 -7.29 -21.56 -17.44
N GLU A 231 -7.57 -20.89 -18.54
CA GLU A 231 -6.98 -21.21 -19.85
C GLU A 231 -5.44 -21.18 -19.74
N ARG A 232 -4.77 -22.23 -20.26
CA ARG A 232 -3.34 -22.43 -20.13
C ARG A 232 -2.60 -21.92 -21.37
N ASP A 233 -2.72 -20.65 -21.64
CA ASP A 233 -2.10 -19.98 -22.79
C ASP A 233 -0.70 -19.37 -22.48
N GLY A 234 -0.30 -19.37 -21.20
CA GLY A 234 0.95 -18.76 -20.74
C GLY A 234 0.94 -17.22 -20.78
N ILE A 235 -0.23 -16.63 -20.98
CA ILE A 235 -0.44 -15.16 -20.96
C ILE A 235 -0.90 -14.73 -19.57
N ALA A 236 -0.18 -13.80 -18.97
CA ALA A 236 -0.56 -13.22 -17.69
C ALA A 236 -1.64 -12.14 -17.90
N GLY A 237 -2.84 -12.59 -18.25
CA GLY A 237 -4.01 -11.74 -18.42
C GLY A 237 -4.70 -11.40 -17.09
N LYS A 238 -5.74 -10.58 -17.15
CA LYS A 238 -6.53 -10.12 -15.99
C LYS A 238 -6.95 -11.27 -15.07
N ASN A 239 -7.47 -12.37 -15.64
CA ASN A 239 -7.93 -13.52 -14.85
C ASN A 239 -6.78 -14.20 -14.11
N THR A 240 -5.65 -14.39 -14.77
CA THR A 240 -4.44 -15.01 -14.21
C THR A 240 -3.88 -14.17 -13.05
N ILE A 241 -3.74 -12.87 -13.26
CA ILE A 241 -3.20 -11.94 -12.25
C ILE A 241 -4.16 -11.81 -11.06
N THR A 242 -5.47 -11.71 -11.32
CA THR A 242 -6.50 -11.62 -10.27
C THR A 242 -6.54 -12.89 -9.42
N ALA A 243 -6.52 -14.07 -10.03
CA ALA A 243 -6.50 -15.33 -9.31
C ALA A 243 -5.26 -15.46 -8.41
N LEU A 244 -4.08 -15.08 -8.91
CA LEU A 244 -2.85 -15.08 -8.14
C LEU A 244 -2.90 -14.12 -6.95
N ARG A 245 -3.37 -12.87 -7.16
CA ARG A 245 -3.54 -11.87 -6.10
C ARG A 245 -4.48 -12.35 -5.00
N ASN A 246 -5.66 -12.88 -5.38
CA ASN A 246 -6.64 -13.39 -4.43
C ASN A 246 -6.06 -14.55 -3.60
N ALA A 247 -5.28 -15.43 -4.23
CA ALA A 247 -4.63 -16.55 -3.53
C ALA A 247 -3.56 -16.06 -2.54
N ILE A 248 -2.75 -15.07 -2.93
CA ILE A 248 -1.76 -14.43 -2.06
C ILE A 248 -2.48 -13.78 -0.86
N GLU A 249 -3.50 -12.99 -1.10
CA GLU A 249 -4.28 -12.32 -0.06
C GLU A 249 -4.93 -13.31 0.90
N LYS A 250 -5.58 -14.36 0.37
CA LYS A 250 -6.18 -15.44 1.17
C LYS A 250 -5.13 -16.14 2.04
N LYS A 251 -3.96 -16.46 1.48
CA LYS A 251 -2.87 -17.10 2.21
C LYS A 251 -2.30 -16.16 3.28
N GLN A 252 -2.13 -14.87 2.97
CA GLN A 252 -1.68 -13.87 3.93
C GLN A 252 -2.72 -13.66 5.05
N LYS A 253 -4.01 -13.54 4.72
CA LYS A 253 -5.08 -13.48 5.73
C LYS A 253 -5.09 -14.71 6.64
N LYS A 254 -4.88 -15.91 6.08
CA LYS A 254 -4.76 -17.13 6.87
C LYS A 254 -3.54 -17.11 7.79
N LEU A 255 -2.39 -16.58 7.30
CA LEU A 255 -1.17 -16.42 8.11
C LEU A 255 -1.30 -15.31 9.18
N MET A 256 -2.22 -14.37 8.98
CA MET A 256 -2.53 -13.29 9.93
C MET A 256 -3.67 -13.66 10.90
N GLN A 257 -4.36 -14.81 10.70
CA GLN A 257 -5.37 -15.26 11.66
C GLN A 257 -4.69 -15.69 12.97
N PRO A 258 -5.24 -15.31 14.14
CA PRO A 258 -4.64 -15.57 15.45
C PRO A 258 -4.57 -17.07 15.84
N THR A 259 -5.06 -17.97 15.01
CA THR A 259 -5.30 -19.37 15.36
C THR A 259 -4.20 -20.38 14.97
N GLU A 260 -3.14 -19.99 14.27
CA GLU A 260 -2.04 -20.91 13.93
C GLU A 260 -0.69 -20.44 14.46
N ILE A 261 -0.29 -20.99 15.56
CA ILE A 261 0.72 -20.51 16.49
C ILE A 261 2.08 -21.11 16.25
N ALA A 262 2.19 -22.33 15.84
CA ALA A 262 3.46 -23.02 15.60
C ALA A 262 3.66 -23.17 14.09
N GLY A 263 4.57 -22.35 13.52
CA GLY A 263 4.91 -22.39 12.10
C GLY A 263 4.50 -21.16 11.27
N GLY A 264 3.86 -20.14 11.86
CA GLY A 264 3.57 -18.87 11.18
C GLY A 264 4.85 -18.22 10.67
N TRP A 265 4.78 -17.65 9.47
CA TRP A 265 5.91 -17.04 8.78
C TRP A 265 5.52 -15.66 8.24
N GLY A 266 6.38 -14.65 8.35
CA GLY A 266 6.15 -13.39 7.68
C GLY A 266 6.63 -12.15 8.43
N ILE A 267 6.38 -11.00 7.83
CA ILE A 267 6.79 -9.67 8.35
C ILE A 267 6.12 -9.38 9.70
N GLY A 268 4.86 -9.76 9.89
CA GLY A 268 4.16 -9.59 11.16
C GLY A 268 4.85 -10.32 12.33
N VAL A 269 5.29 -11.56 12.09
CA VAL A 269 6.07 -12.33 13.08
C VAL A 269 7.40 -11.64 13.39
N ARG A 270 8.09 -11.11 12.37
CA ARG A 270 9.35 -10.39 12.57
C ARG A 270 9.15 -9.11 13.35
N MET A 271 8.12 -8.33 13.08
CA MET A 271 7.79 -7.11 13.83
C MET A 271 7.45 -7.43 15.29
N ALA A 272 6.64 -8.46 15.53
CA ALA A 272 6.37 -8.93 16.88
C ALA A 272 7.65 -9.32 17.62
N LYS A 273 8.58 -10.03 16.95
CA LYS A 273 9.88 -10.37 17.53
C LYS A 273 10.74 -9.14 17.85
N VAL A 274 10.68 -8.09 17.04
CA VAL A 274 11.37 -6.81 17.35
C VAL A 274 10.82 -6.23 18.65
N SER A 275 9.51 -6.15 18.81
CA SER A 275 8.85 -5.67 20.02
C SER A 275 9.18 -6.54 21.25
N LEU A 276 9.13 -7.87 21.09
CA LEU A 276 9.49 -8.81 22.16
C LEU A 276 10.98 -8.70 22.56
N ARG A 277 11.87 -8.46 21.63
CA ARG A 277 13.30 -8.21 21.93
C ARG A 277 13.50 -6.90 22.67
N ALA A 278 12.72 -5.87 22.33
CA ALA A 278 12.72 -4.61 23.07
C ALA A 278 12.21 -4.81 24.52
N LEU A 279 11.13 -5.57 24.70
CA LEU A 279 10.64 -5.93 26.04
C LEU A 279 11.65 -6.75 26.83
N GLN A 280 12.34 -7.67 26.20
CA GLN A 280 13.41 -8.43 26.84
C GLN A 280 14.59 -7.52 27.26
N ALA A 281 14.98 -6.58 26.40
CA ALA A 281 16.02 -5.59 26.73
C ALA A 281 15.62 -4.67 27.89
N LYS A 282 14.33 -4.35 28.02
CA LYS A 282 13.77 -3.61 29.18
C LYS A 282 13.54 -4.50 30.42
N GLY A 283 13.86 -5.79 30.39
CA GLY A 283 13.65 -6.72 31.51
C GLY A 283 12.19 -7.10 31.78
N LYS A 284 11.25 -6.72 30.89
CA LYS A 284 9.82 -7.01 31.03
C LYS A 284 9.48 -8.48 30.76
N ILE A 285 10.30 -9.17 29.96
CA ILE A 285 10.24 -10.62 29.70
C ILE A 285 11.66 -11.20 29.72
N LYS A 286 11.76 -12.53 29.95
CA LYS A 286 13.05 -13.23 30.04
C LYS A 286 13.50 -13.78 28.69
N THR A 287 12.58 -14.31 27.91
CA THR A 287 12.89 -14.98 26.64
C THR A 287 13.20 -13.98 25.53
N LYS A 288 14.38 -14.14 24.90
CA LYS A 288 14.82 -13.37 23.72
C LYS A 288 14.49 -14.17 22.45
N PRO A 289 13.51 -13.76 21.65
CA PRO A 289 13.22 -14.42 20.38
C PRO A 289 14.38 -14.26 19.41
N ASP A 290 14.55 -15.23 18.50
CA ASP A 290 15.50 -15.13 17.38
C ASP A 290 15.07 -14.03 16.37
N THR A 291 15.91 -13.81 15.35
CA THR A 291 15.67 -12.81 14.30
C THR A 291 15.09 -13.41 13.02
N LYS A 292 14.81 -14.72 12.99
CA LYS A 292 14.26 -15.42 11.82
C LYS A 292 12.80 -15.04 11.60
N PHE A 293 12.30 -15.24 10.40
CA PHE A 293 10.93 -14.88 10.02
C PHE A 293 9.84 -15.82 10.55
N GLY A 294 10.22 -17.02 11.05
CA GLY A 294 9.28 -18.03 11.51
C GLY A 294 8.84 -17.81 12.96
N TYR A 295 7.58 -18.16 13.27
CA TYR A 295 7.04 -18.20 14.61
C TYR A 295 7.45 -19.51 15.29
N GLY A 296 8.59 -19.53 15.95
CA GLY A 296 9.13 -20.69 16.63
C GLY A 296 8.74 -20.78 18.12
N SER A 297 9.17 -21.84 18.80
CA SER A 297 8.91 -22.09 20.22
C SER A 297 9.40 -20.96 21.13
N GLY A 298 10.55 -20.33 20.80
CA GLY A 298 11.07 -19.16 21.52
C GLY A 298 10.16 -17.95 21.42
N THR A 299 9.53 -17.73 20.25
CA THR A 299 8.55 -16.64 20.07
C THR A 299 7.28 -16.92 20.88
N ALA A 300 6.76 -18.16 20.81
CA ALA A 300 5.58 -18.57 21.60
C ALA A 300 5.84 -18.41 23.10
N LYS A 301 7.03 -18.78 23.57
CA LYS A 301 7.41 -18.62 24.98
C LYS A 301 7.45 -17.15 25.39
N ALA A 302 8.08 -16.28 24.58
CA ALA A 302 8.14 -14.86 24.84
C ALA A 302 6.74 -14.22 24.88
N ILE A 303 5.83 -14.64 23.99
CA ILE A 303 4.43 -14.19 23.99
C ILE A 303 3.71 -14.62 25.28
N LYS A 304 3.87 -15.87 25.71
CA LYS A 304 3.27 -16.33 26.97
C LYS A 304 3.77 -15.54 28.18
N GLU A 305 5.04 -15.11 28.17
CA GLU A 305 5.57 -14.23 29.22
C GLU A 305 4.91 -12.84 29.21
N VAL A 306 4.66 -12.27 28.03
CA VAL A 306 3.88 -11.01 27.89
C VAL A 306 2.45 -11.22 28.41
N GLN A 307 1.81 -12.30 28.01
CA GLN A 307 0.44 -12.62 28.42
C GLN A 307 0.34 -12.82 29.94
N ALA A 308 1.32 -13.48 30.53
CA ALA A 308 1.42 -13.65 31.99
C ALA A 308 1.60 -12.30 32.70
N ALA A 309 2.55 -11.46 32.24
CA ALA A 309 2.81 -10.16 32.81
C ALA A 309 1.58 -9.24 32.75
N SER A 310 0.76 -9.37 31.72
CA SER A 310 -0.45 -8.59 31.51
C SER A 310 -1.74 -9.25 32.03
N LYS A 311 -1.64 -10.41 32.69
CA LYS A 311 -2.76 -11.18 33.27
C LYS A 311 -3.86 -11.51 32.23
N ILE A 312 -3.47 -11.80 30.99
CA ILE A 312 -4.37 -12.26 29.94
C ILE A 312 -4.13 -13.76 29.63
N LYS A 313 -5.00 -14.38 28.81
CA LYS A 313 -4.90 -15.79 28.45
C LYS A 313 -3.53 -16.14 27.86
N GLN A 314 -2.85 -17.14 28.44
CA GLN A 314 -1.49 -17.55 28.07
C GLN A 314 -1.50 -18.66 27.00
N ASP A 315 -2.06 -18.38 25.83
CA ASP A 315 -2.13 -19.33 24.72
C ASP A 315 -0.92 -19.26 23.77
N GLY A 316 -0.08 -18.26 23.95
CA GLY A 316 1.06 -18.01 23.05
C GLY A 316 0.64 -17.44 21.70
N ILE A 317 -0.56 -16.91 21.57
CA ILE A 317 -1.11 -16.32 20.34
C ILE A 317 -1.01 -14.80 20.40
N ILE A 318 -0.61 -14.17 19.31
CA ILE A 318 -0.69 -12.70 19.17
C ILE A 318 -2.06 -12.33 18.63
N GLY A 319 -3.05 -12.25 19.51
CA GLY A 319 -4.33 -11.61 19.23
C GLY A 319 -4.33 -10.14 19.65
N THR A 320 -5.48 -9.48 19.54
CA THR A 320 -5.66 -8.05 19.89
C THR A 320 -5.20 -7.76 21.33
N ASP A 321 -5.61 -8.60 22.28
CA ASP A 321 -5.26 -8.41 23.69
C ASP A 321 -3.75 -8.53 23.94
N THR A 322 -3.10 -9.48 23.26
CA THR A 322 -1.64 -9.65 23.34
C THR A 322 -0.90 -8.49 22.68
N ALA A 323 -1.38 -7.98 21.56
CA ALA A 323 -0.80 -6.82 20.91
C ALA A 323 -0.88 -5.58 21.80
N ASN A 324 -2.03 -5.30 22.40
CA ASN A 324 -2.25 -4.21 23.34
C ASN A 324 -1.34 -4.37 24.59
N ALA A 325 -1.18 -5.61 25.07
CA ALA A 325 -0.29 -5.91 26.19
C ALA A 325 1.19 -5.65 25.88
N ILE A 326 1.65 -6.00 24.68
CA ILE A 326 3.00 -5.68 24.19
C ILE A 326 3.22 -4.17 24.17
N GLU A 327 2.26 -3.43 23.60
CA GLU A 327 2.33 -1.98 23.50
C GLU A 327 2.41 -1.34 24.89
N LYS A 328 1.50 -1.70 25.78
CA LYS A 328 1.49 -1.19 27.17
C LYS A 328 2.81 -1.42 27.88
N LEU A 329 3.35 -2.63 27.82
CA LEU A 329 4.62 -2.98 28.45
C LEU A 329 5.84 -2.28 27.82
N LEU A 330 5.74 -1.83 26.56
CA LEU A 330 6.79 -1.06 25.89
C LEU A 330 6.78 0.41 26.31
N ILE A 331 5.63 0.95 26.68
CA ILE A 331 5.46 2.34 27.12
C ILE A 331 5.84 2.49 28.61
N ASP A 332 5.47 1.51 29.44
CA ASP A 332 5.82 1.42 30.85
C ASP A 332 7.32 1.11 31.04
#